data_316a01ae796399aa40cf3ac8835b5e9a
#
_entry.id   316a01ae796399aa40cf3ac8835b5e9a
#
_cell.length_a   1.000
_cell.length_b   1.000
_cell.length_c   1.000
_cell.angle_alpha   90.00
_cell.angle_beta   90.00
_cell.angle_gamma   90.00
#
_symmetry.space_group_name_H-M   'P 1'
#
loop_
_entity.id
_entity.type
_entity.pdbx_description
1 polymer ?
#
loop_
_entity_poly.entity_id
_entity_poly.type
_entity_poly.pdbx_seq_one_letter_code
_entity_poly.pdbx_strand_id
1 'polypeptide(L)'
;ITRNAPDLQISNGDTGVVVRIDGQIQVALSSGDNPRLRSPWLLDSSETMHAMTVHKSQGSEYDAVTVVLPSAESPLLTRELFYTAVTRARQRVRIVGTAEAIRQAVTTAARRATGLGGRV
;
A
#
# COMPACT_ATOMS: atom_id res chain seq x y z
N ILE A 1 2.73 -10.30 -3.67
CA ILE A 1 2.98 -11.53 -2.90
C ILE A 1 2.27 -11.42 -1.55
N THR A 2 1.55 -12.46 -1.13
CA THR A 2 0.75 -12.50 0.09
C THR A 2 1.30 -13.43 1.18
N ARG A 3 2.33 -14.21 0.85
CA ARG A 3 3.02 -15.12 1.79
C ARG A 3 4.52 -15.16 1.53
N ASN A 4 5.27 -15.47 2.57
CA ASN A 4 6.70 -15.72 2.44
C ASN A 4 6.96 -17.07 1.77
N ALA A 5 7.92 -17.13 0.85
CA ALA A 5 8.46 -18.34 0.25
C ALA A 5 10.00 -18.28 0.30
N PRO A 6 10.60 -18.67 1.44
CA PRO A 6 12.04 -18.55 1.66
C PRO A 6 12.88 -19.28 0.62
N ASP A 7 12.42 -20.46 0.17
CA ASP A 7 13.11 -21.25 -0.85
C ASP A 7 13.22 -20.53 -2.20
N LEU A 8 12.29 -19.63 -2.48
CA LEU A 8 12.27 -18.79 -3.66
C LEU A 8 12.86 -17.39 -3.40
N GLN A 9 13.27 -17.10 -2.17
CA GLN A 9 13.70 -15.78 -1.70
C GLN A 9 12.61 -14.71 -1.95
N ILE A 10 11.37 -15.04 -1.65
CA ILE A 10 10.21 -14.19 -1.84
C ILE A 10 9.61 -13.88 -0.47
N SER A 11 9.32 -12.62 -0.24
CA SER A 11 8.73 -12.12 1.00
C SER A 11 7.29 -11.64 0.79
N ASN A 12 6.50 -11.75 1.83
CA ASN A 12 5.19 -11.12 1.85
C ASN A 12 5.36 -9.60 1.67
N GLY A 13 4.58 -9.04 0.75
CA GLY A 13 4.68 -7.63 0.36
C GLY A 13 5.58 -7.37 -0.85
N ASP A 14 6.36 -8.35 -1.33
CA ASP A 14 7.12 -8.21 -2.57
C ASP A 14 6.17 -7.92 -3.74
N THR A 15 6.56 -6.98 -4.57
CA THR A 15 5.83 -6.58 -5.77
C THR A 15 6.62 -6.92 -7.03
N GLY A 16 5.93 -7.09 -8.12
CA GLY A 16 6.55 -7.40 -9.40
C GLY A 16 5.65 -7.04 -10.58
N VAL A 17 6.23 -7.10 -11.75
CA VAL A 17 5.54 -6.85 -13.03
C VAL A 17 5.61 -8.10 -13.88
N VAL A 18 4.48 -8.46 -14.49
CA VAL A 18 4.44 -9.53 -15.49
C VAL A 18 5.07 -9.01 -16.78
N VAL A 19 6.08 -9.68 -17.25
CA VAL A 19 6.83 -9.34 -18.45
C VAL A 19 6.87 -10.52 -19.43
N ARG A 20 7.08 -10.23 -20.70
CA ARG A 20 7.32 -11.26 -21.71
C ARG A 20 8.76 -11.14 -22.21
N ILE A 21 9.55 -12.18 -22.00
CA ILE A 21 10.95 -12.27 -22.40
C ILE A 21 11.11 -13.51 -23.26
N ASP A 22 11.62 -13.37 -24.48
CA ASP A 22 11.82 -14.46 -25.44
C ASP A 22 10.57 -15.34 -25.65
N GLY A 23 9.41 -14.68 -25.69
CA GLY A 23 8.11 -15.35 -25.85
C GLY A 23 7.54 -16.00 -24.57
N GLN A 24 8.30 -16.07 -23.49
CA GLN A 24 7.86 -16.64 -22.23
C GLN A 24 7.33 -15.56 -21.26
N ILE A 25 6.27 -15.89 -20.54
CA ILE A 25 5.74 -15.02 -19.49
C ILE A 25 6.54 -15.26 -18.20
N GLN A 26 7.07 -14.19 -17.64
CA GLN A 26 7.80 -14.19 -16.38
C GLN A 26 7.32 -13.05 -15.47
N VAL A 27 7.63 -13.13 -14.20
CA VAL A 27 7.40 -12.06 -13.22
C VAL A 27 8.75 -11.50 -12.81
N ALA A 28 8.96 -10.22 -13.08
CA ALA A 28 10.10 -9.47 -12.59
C ALA A 28 9.76 -8.92 -11.21
N LEU A 29 10.30 -9.55 -10.16
CA LEU A 29 10.14 -9.09 -8.77
C LEU A 29 11.16 -8.00 -8.48
N SER A 30 10.72 -6.94 -7.80
CA SER A 30 11.59 -5.87 -7.35
C SER A 30 12.56 -6.41 -6.28
N SER A 31 13.85 -6.28 -6.53
CA SER A 31 14.92 -6.72 -5.61
C SER A 31 16.18 -5.91 -5.84
N GLY A 32 16.33 -4.80 -5.10
CA GLY A 32 17.47 -3.91 -5.27
C GLY A 32 17.60 -3.40 -6.72
N ASP A 33 18.84 -3.31 -7.20
CA ASP A 33 19.15 -2.77 -8.54
C ASP A 33 18.84 -3.75 -9.70
N ASN A 34 18.67 -5.03 -9.40
CA ASN A 34 18.39 -6.05 -10.42
C ASN A 34 17.09 -6.79 -10.12
N PRO A 35 16.10 -6.76 -11.02
CA PRO A 35 14.88 -7.52 -10.85
C PRO A 35 15.16 -9.02 -10.92
N ARG A 36 14.54 -9.77 -10.02
CA ARG A 36 14.58 -11.24 -10.05
C ARG A 36 13.45 -11.77 -10.89
N LEU A 37 13.80 -12.50 -11.95
CA LEU A 37 12.82 -13.17 -12.80
C LEU A 37 12.37 -14.48 -12.18
N ARG A 38 11.07 -14.73 -12.17
CA ARG A 38 10.44 -15.96 -11.69
C ARG A 38 9.34 -16.39 -12.63
N SER A 39 9.16 -17.69 -12.76
CA SER A 39 8.01 -18.24 -13.45
C SER A 39 6.73 -17.92 -12.67
N PRO A 40 5.65 -17.45 -13.33
CA PRO A 40 4.36 -17.20 -12.67
C PRO A 40 3.83 -18.43 -11.91
N TRP A 41 4.10 -19.62 -12.40
CA TRP A 41 3.67 -20.87 -11.80
C TRP A 41 4.29 -21.20 -10.44
N LEU A 42 5.35 -20.48 -10.06
CA LEU A 42 5.99 -20.60 -8.75
C LEU A 42 5.41 -19.63 -7.72
N LEU A 43 4.46 -18.78 -8.12
CA LEU A 43 3.91 -17.68 -7.31
C LEU A 43 2.48 -17.95 -6.86
N ASP A 44 2.24 -19.10 -6.23
CA ASP A 44 0.90 -19.53 -5.77
C ASP A 44 0.23 -18.55 -4.80
N SER A 45 1.03 -17.75 -4.10
CA SER A 45 0.57 -16.74 -3.14
C SER A 45 0.73 -15.33 -3.68
N SER A 46 0.29 -15.09 -4.91
CA SER A 46 0.31 -13.77 -5.54
C SER A 46 -1.10 -13.28 -5.85
N GLU A 47 -1.27 -11.97 -5.78
CA GLU A 47 -2.49 -11.25 -6.16
C GLU A 47 -2.14 -10.15 -7.13
N THR A 48 -3.03 -9.88 -8.09
CA THR A 48 -2.91 -8.66 -8.91
C THR A 48 -3.17 -7.44 -8.05
N MET A 49 -2.36 -6.40 -8.24
CA MET A 49 -2.45 -5.20 -7.42
C MET A 49 -2.48 -3.96 -8.32
N HIS A 50 -3.65 -3.37 -8.47
CA HIS A 50 -3.83 -2.08 -9.14
C HIS A 50 -3.92 -0.92 -8.13
N ALA A 51 -4.28 -1.23 -6.90
CA ALA A 51 -4.34 -0.32 -5.76
C ALA A 51 -4.13 -1.11 -4.46
N MET A 52 -3.74 -0.44 -3.41
CA MET A 52 -3.57 -1.04 -2.09
C MET A 52 -4.16 -0.15 -1.00
N THR A 53 -4.45 -0.71 0.14
CA THR A 53 -4.85 0.07 1.31
C THR A 53 -3.65 0.82 1.88
N VAL A 54 -3.91 1.92 2.59
CA VAL A 54 -2.86 2.68 3.29
C VAL A 54 -2.10 1.79 4.28
N HIS A 55 -2.77 0.86 4.94
CA HIS A 55 -2.12 -0.07 5.87
C HIS A 55 -1.13 -1.01 5.16
N LYS A 56 -1.48 -1.53 3.98
CA LYS A 56 -0.56 -2.36 3.19
C LYS A 56 0.64 -1.58 2.65
N SER A 57 0.54 -0.26 2.53
CA SER A 57 1.63 0.60 2.08
C SER A 57 2.61 1.01 3.18
N GLN A 58 2.34 0.66 4.44
CA GLN A 58 3.21 0.99 5.55
C GLN A 58 4.59 0.34 5.38
N GLY A 59 5.63 1.12 5.61
CA GLY A 59 7.02 0.68 5.40
C GLY A 59 7.52 0.83 3.96
N SER A 60 6.65 1.15 3.00
CA SER A 60 7.03 1.40 1.60
C SER A 60 6.95 2.88 1.26
N GLU A 61 7.75 3.31 0.29
CA GLU A 61 7.73 4.66 -0.27
C GLU A 61 7.72 4.61 -1.79
N TYR A 62 7.10 5.61 -2.41
CA TYR A 62 6.91 5.69 -3.86
C TYR A 62 7.21 7.11 -4.32
N ASP A 63 7.69 7.29 -5.55
CA ASP A 63 7.95 8.63 -6.09
C ASP A 63 6.65 9.44 -6.22
N ALA A 64 5.58 8.79 -6.64
CA ALA A 64 4.26 9.41 -6.76
C ALA A 64 3.18 8.53 -6.15
N VAL A 65 2.26 9.13 -5.41
CA VAL A 65 1.12 8.44 -4.78
C VAL A 65 -0.17 9.15 -5.14
N THR A 66 -1.17 8.38 -5.54
CA THR A 66 -2.55 8.85 -5.64
C THR A 66 -3.35 8.28 -4.49
N VAL A 67 -3.84 9.15 -3.61
CA VAL A 67 -4.70 8.78 -2.48
C VAL A 67 -6.15 8.98 -2.88
N VAL A 68 -6.94 7.91 -2.89
CA VAL A 68 -8.38 7.95 -3.12
C VAL A 68 -9.08 7.94 -1.77
N LEU A 69 -9.81 9.00 -1.46
CA LEU A 69 -10.54 9.13 -0.21
C LEU A 69 -11.92 8.49 -0.32
N PRO A 70 -12.43 7.85 0.73
CA PRO A 70 -13.82 7.42 0.82
C PRO A 70 -14.77 8.63 1.02
N SER A 71 -16.06 8.37 1.18
CA SER A 71 -17.04 9.42 1.53
C SER A 71 -16.68 10.10 2.85
N ALA A 72 -17.10 11.36 3.02
CA ALA A 72 -16.80 12.16 4.21
C ALA A 72 -17.30 11.52 5.52
N GLU A 73 -18.31 10.66 5.44
CA GLU A 73 -18.88 9.97 6.61
C GLU A 73 -18.07 8.74 7.05
N SER A 74 -17.05 8.35 6.28
CA SER A 74 -16.27 7.17 6.59
C SER A 74 -15.46 7.33 7.87
N PRO A 75 -15.53 6.36 8.80
CA PRO A 75 -14.72 6.36 10.01
C PRO A 75 -13.22 6.21 9.74
N LEU A 76 -12.85 5.84 8.53
CA LEU A 76 -11.45 5.73 8.09
C LEU A 76 -10.82 7.09 7.78
N LEU A 77 -11.61 8.15 7.61
CA LEU A 77 -11.09 9.50 7.37
C LEU A 77 -10.58 10.12 8.66
N THR A 78 -9.37 9.71 9.05
CA THR A 78 -8.67 10.26 10.20
C THR A 78 -7.38 10.93 9.76
N ARG A 79 -6.97 11.93 10.54
CA ARG A 79 -5.74 12.69 10.29
C ARG A 79 -4.51 11.78 10.26
N GLU A 80 -4.45 10.79 11.14
CA GLU A 80 -3.36 9.84 11.25
C GLU A 80 -3.25 8.95 10.02
N LEU A 81 -4.39 8.44 9.53
CA LEU A 81 -4.40 7.60 8.33
C LEU A 81 -4.09 8.42 7.07
N PHE A 82 -4.65 9.64 6.98
CA PHE A 82 -4.36 10.56 5.88
C PHE A 82 -2.88 10.95 5.85
N TYR A 83 -2.29 11.30 7.00
CA TYR A 83 -0.86 11.58 7.13
C TYR A 83 -0.02 10.38 6.67
N THR A 84 -0.36 9.17 7.13
CA THR A 84 0.32 7.95 6.71
C THR A 84 0.29 7.76 5.19
N ALA A 85 -0.86 8.03 4.56
CA ALA A 85 -1.02 7.91 3.12
C ALA A 85 -0.16 8.91 2.34
N VAL A 86 -0.20 10.19 2.71
CA VAL A 86 0.53 11.24 1.99
C VAL A 86 2.04 11.14 2.15
N THR A 87 2.50 10.66 3.32
CA THR A 87 3.93 10.45 3.59
C THR A 87 4.52 9.23 2.90
N ARG A 88 3.73 8.45 2.17
CA ARG A 88 4.27 7.39 1.28
C ARG A 88 4.87 7.95 -0.01
N ALA A 89 4.62 9.21 -0.33
CA ALA A 89 5.17 9.85 -1.53
C ALA A 89 6.48 10.57 -1.24
N ARG A 90 7.47 10.35 -2.09
CA ARG A 90 8.75 11.07 -2.06
C ARG A 90 8.69 12.40 -2.80
N GLN A 91 7.96 12.45 -3.91
CA GLN A 91 7.98 13.61 -4.82
C GLN A 91 6.60 14.20 -5.05
N ARG A 92 5.57 13.38 -5.24
CA ARG A 92 4.25 13.86 -5.67
C ARG A 92 3.11 13.12 -4.99
N VAL A 93 2.17 13.88 -4.48
CA VAL A 93 0.87 13.37 -3.99
C VAL A 93 -0.25 13.91 -4.86
N ARG A 94 -1.15 13.05 -5.28
CA ARG A 94 -2.46 13.39 -5.84
C ARG A 94 -3.54 12.90 -4.90
N ILE A 95 -4.51 13.75 -4.59
CA ILE A 95 -5.65 13.39 -3.76
C ILE A 95 -6.90 13.40 -4.63
N VAL A 96 -7.66 12.32 -4.58
CA VAL A 96 -8.95 12.16 -5.26
C VAL A 96 -10.03 11.99 -4.20
N GLY A 97 -10.98 12.91 -4.16
CA GLY A 97 -12.06 12.93 -3.18
C GLY A 97 -12.79 14.27 -3.19
N THR A 98 -13.86 14.38 -2.40
CA THR A 98 -14.57 15.64 -2.23
C THR A 98 -13.82 16.59 -1.30
N ALA A 99 -14.05 17.89 -1.44
CA ALA A 99 -13.48 18.89 -0.52
C ALA A 99 -13.87 18.62 0.93
N GLU A 100 -15.06 18.09 1.16
CA GLU A 100 -15.54 17.69 2.48
C GLU A 100 -14.77 16.50 3.04
N ALA A 101 -14.54 15.46 2.24
CA ALA A 101 -13.72 14.31 2.65
C ALA A 101 -12.30 14.74 3.01
N ILE A 102 -11.70 15.64 2.24
CA ILE A 102 -10.37 16.19 2.53
C ILE A 102 -10.39 16.96 3.87
N ARG A 103 -11.39 17.81 4.08
CA ARG A 103 -11.53 18.56 5.34
C ARG A 103 -11.68 17.61 6.53
N GLN A 104 -12.53 16.59 6.40
CA GLN A 104 -12.73 15.57 7.42
C GLN A 104 -11.42 14.83 7.73
N ALA A 105 -10.71 14.38 6.70
CA ALA A 105 -9.43 13.68 6.84
C ALA A 105 -8.36 14.49 7.58
N VAL A 106 -8.38 15.81 7.46
CA VAL A 106 -7.39 16.71 8.11
C VAL A 106 -7.79 17.03 9.55
N THR A 107 -9.08 17.14 9.83
CA THR A 107 -9.58 17.64 11.13
C THR A 107 -9.89 16.53 12.14
N THR A 108 -10.24 15.33 11.68
CA THR A 108 -10.68 14.24 12.56
C THR A 108 -9.49 13.45 13.09
N ALA A 109 -9.30 13.45 14.40
CA ALA A 109 -8.33 12.60 15.07
C ALA A 109 -8.83 11.15 15.19
N ALA A 110 -7.92 10.18 15.06
CA ALA A 110 -8.26 8.78 15.30
C ALA A 110 -8.70 8.59 16.76
N ARG A 111 -9.86 7.96 16.95
CA ARG A 111 -10.28 7.53 18.28
C ARG A 111 -9.44 6.34 18.70
N ARG A 112 -8.48 6.56 19.59
CA ARG A 112 -7.80 5.45 20.26
C ARG A 112 -8.78 4.87 21.30
N ALA A 113 -9.17 3.63 21.13
CA ALA A 113 -9.85 2.86 22.17
C ALA A 113 -8.79 2.47 23.26
N THR A 114 -8.22 3.48 23.92
CA THR A 114 -7.38 3.25 25.10
C THR A 114 -8.33 3.14 26.29
N GLY A 115 -8.63 1.92 26.74
CA GLY A 115 -9.34 1.67 28.01
C GLY A 115 -8.56 2.08 29.26
N LEU A 116 -7.57 2.98 29.15
CA LEU A 116 -6.73 3.51 30.23
C LEU A 116 -7.13 4.93 30.69
N GLY A 117 -8.21 5.49 30.16
CA GLY A 117 -8.68 6.84 30.53
C GLY A 117 -9.91 6.84 31.41
N GLY A 118 -9.95 6.09 32.51
CA GLY A 118 -11.10 6.07 33.38
C GLY A 118 -10.88 5.37 34.73
N ARG A 119 -10.03 5.97 35.52
CA ARG A 119 -10.10 5.85 36.99
C ARG A 119 -9.28 6.97 37.65
N VAL A 120 -9.92 8.03 37.94
CA VAL A 120 -9.67 8.83 39.14
C VAL A 120 -11.00 8.95 39.84
#